data_3494831947616a799e5628706fdd03cc
#
_entry.id   3494831947616a799e5628706fdd03cc
#
_cell.length_a   1.000
_cell.length_b   1.000
_cell.length_c   1.000
_cell.angle_alpha   90.00
_cell.angle_beta   90.00
_cell.angle_gamma   90.00
#
_symmetry.space_group_name_H-M   'P 1'
#
loop_
_entity.id
_entity.type
_entity.pdbx_description
1 polymer ?
#
loop_
_entity_poly.entity_id
_entity_poly.type
_entity_poly.pdbx_seq_one_letter_code
_entity_poly.pdbx_strand_id
1 'polypeptide(L)'
;MFKVGDLAKGLPEAPYGVTNEKMLVGVIKEIEEDRIRVKVLKHEDGDYGIYWVDSKYFEKIGHIKEFSRAEVIERIKTEGAQVLSEYDLSGADLRRANLSQTQGLIDAINYMEAHFERTEEGYIAYKTFNSQYTAPDKWKIEPGEILKEVCNPERTCDCGCGINVAPLSWVRARQSGQIYKMLIRFEWLAGVVVPYNTDGKIRCSRAQIIEVVE
;
A
#
# COMPACT_ATOMS: atom_id res chain seq x y z
N MET A 1 -16.76 -19.42 -18.47
CA MET A 1 -17.73 -18.38 -18.03
C MET A 1 -17.18 -17.77 -16.74
N PHE A 2 -17.15 -16.46 -16.64
CA PHE A 2 -16.70 -15.74 -15.44
C PHE A 2 -17.77 -15.75 -14.34
N LYS A 3 -17.32 -15.56 -13.09
CA LYS A 3 -18.16 -15.32 -11.91
C LYS A 3 -17.61 -14.13 -11.12
N VAL A 4 -18.46 -13.47 -10.35
CA VAL A 4 -18.00 -12.44 -9.40
C VAL A 4 -16.98 -13.06 -8.44
N GLY A 5 -15.89 -12.35 -8.18
CA GLY A 5 -14.75 -12.84 -7.41
C GLY A 5 -13.68 -13.57 -8.24
N ASP A 6 -13.91 -13.84 -9.53
CA ASP A 6 -12.85 -14.41 -10.38
C ASP A 6 -11.70 -13.41 -10.55
N LEU A 7 -10.49 -13.93 -10.49
CA LEU A 7 -9.30 -13.24 -10.94
C LEU A 7 -9.19 -13.37 -12.45
N ALA A 8 -9.07 -12.25 -13.12
CA ALA A 8 -8.94 -12.16 -14.56
C ALA A 8 -7.67 -11.42 -14.95
N LYS A 9 -7.00 -11.93 -15.98
CA LYS A 9 -5.83 -11.29 -16.60
C LYS A 9 -6.22 -10.85 -17.99
N GLY A 10 -5.83 -9.60 -18.36
CA GLY A 10 -6.04 -9.07 -19.69
C GLY A 10 -5.21 -9.84 -20.74
N LEU A 11 -5.81 -10.08 -21.90
CA LEU A 11 -5.15 -10.70 -23.05
C LEU A 11 -4.43 -9.64 -23.90
N PRO A 12 -3.34 -10.02 -24.61
CA PRO A 12 -2.57 -9.07 -25.43
C PRO A 12 -3.38 -8.40 -26.55
N GLU A 13 -4.44 -9.06 -27.04
CA GLU A 13 -5.29 -8.57 -28.14
C GLU A 13 -6.31 -7.53 -27.71
N ALA A 14 -6.39 -7.22 -26.43
CA ALA A 14 -7.36 -6.26 -25.93
C ALA A 14 -7.12 -4.84 -26.49
N PRO A 15 -8.19 -4.11 -26.89
CA PRO A 15 -8.05 -2.79 -27.48
C PRO A 15 -7.47 -1.76 -26.50
N TYR A 16 -6.81 -0.76 -27.05
CA TYR A 16 -6.17 0.35 -26.34
C TYR A 16 -7.12 1.01 -25.32
N GLY A 17 -6.63 1.21 -24.10
CA GLY A 17 -7.23 2.12 -23.12
C GLY A 17 -7.60 1.50 -21.78
N VAL A 18 -8.00 0.22 -21.71
CA VAL A 18 -8.41 -0.44 -20.45
C VAL A 18 -7.70 -1.78 -20.24
N THR A 19 -7.15 -2.33 -21.29
CA THR A 19 -6.61 -3.69 -21.32
C THR A 19 -5.27 -3.79 -22.03
N ASN A 20 -4.54 -2.68 -22.06
CA ASN A 20 -3.15 -2.66 -22.50
C ASN A 20 -2.38 -3.84 -21.91
N GLU A 21 -1.28 -4.23 -22.57
CA GLU A 21 -0.24 -5.12 -22.06
C GLU A 21 0.15 -4.84 -20.59
N LYS A 22 -0.26 -3.69 -20.07
CA LYS A 22 -0.02 -3.15 -18.73
C LYS A 22 -1.02 -3.56 -17.64
N MET A 23 -2.23 -4.00 -17.97
CA MET A 23 -3.16 -4.55 -16.97
C MET A 23 -2.85 -6.01 -16.73
N LEU A 24 -2.17 -6.29 -15.64
CA LEU A 24 -1.71 -7.63 -15.33
C LEU A 24 -2.79 -8.50 -14.68
N VAL A 25 -3.53 -7.97 -13.70
CA VAL A 25 -4.55 -8.75 -12.97
C VAL A 25 -5.65 -7.84 -12.42
N GLY A 26 -6.89 -8.29 -12.46
CA GLY A 26 -8.03 -7.67 -11.80
C GLY A 26 -9.00 -8.67 -11.20
N VAL A 27 -9.85 -8.22 -10.28
CA VAL A 27 -10.96 -9.00 -9.71
C VAL A 27 -12.27 -8.58 -10.35
N ILE A 28 -13.08 -9.55 -10.77
CA ILE A 28 -14.41 -9.31 -11.33
C ILE A 28 -15.37 -8.97 -10.19
N LYS A 29 -15.98 -7.80 -10.28
CA LYS A 29 -16.96 -7.30 -9.29
C LYS A 29 -18.40 -7.41 -9.76
N GLU A 30 -18.66 -7.29 -11.05
CA GLU A 30 -19.99 -7.39 -11.66
C GLU A 30 -19.89 -8.02 -13.05
N ILE A 31 -20.99 -8.61 -13.53
CA ILE A 31 -21.08 -9.23 -14.85
C ILE A 31 -22.42 -8.83 -15.46
N GLU A 32 -22.37 -8.29 -16.67
CA GLU A 32 -23.54 -7.93 -17.49
C GLU A 32 -23.34 -8.47 -18.91
N GLU A 33 -24.08 -9.50 -19.30
CA GLU A 33 -23.96 -10.15 -20.60
C GLU A 33 -22.51 -10.52 -20.97
N ASP A 34 -21.95 -9.83 -21.98
CA ASP A 34 -20.59 -10.02 -22.46
C ASP A 34 -19.57 -9.09 -21.80
N ARG A 35 -19.98 -8.26 -20.83
CA ARG A 35 -19.13 -7.30 -20.12
C ARG A 35 -18.90 -7.72 -18.67
N ILE A 36 -17.70 -7.44 -18.19
CA ILE A 36 -17.33 -7.63 -16.80
C ILE A 36 -16.83 -6.31 -16.21
N ARG A 37 -17.16 -6.07 -14.96
CA ARG A 37 -16.63 -4.94 -14.19
C ARG A 37 -15.42 -5.42 -13.39
N VAL A 38 -14.24 -4.94 -13.75
CA VAL A 38 -12.97 -5.38 -13.19
C VAL A 38 -12.38 -4.31 -12.30
N LYS A 39 -12.10 -4.66 -11.03
CA LYS A 39 -11.25 -3.86 -10.14
C LYS A 39 -9.80 -4.27 -10.37
N VAL A 40 -8.99 -3.35 -10.85
CA VAL A 40 -7.58 -3.61 -11.13
C VAL A 40 -6.81 -3.79 -9.84
N LEU A 41 -6.09 -4.89 -9.70
CA LEU A 41 -5.22 -5.22 -8.56
C LEU A 41 -3.75 -4.95 -8.85
N LYS A 42 -3.34 -5.11 -10.12
CA LYS A 42 -1.96 -4.89 -10.56
C LYS A 42 -1.96 -4.31 -11.97
N HIS A 43 -1.32 -3.17 -12.12
CA HIS A 43 -1.13 -2.46 -13.38
C HIS A 43 0.28 -1.86 -13.40
N GLU A 44 1.00 -1.96 -14.53
CA GLU A 44 2.38 -1.45 -14.62
C GLU A 44 2.48 0.06 -14.42
N ASP A 45 1.49 0.82 -14.89
CA ASP A 45 1.45 2.28 -14.74
C ASP A 45 0.83 2.76 -13.42
N GLY A 46 0.44 1.82 -12.51
CA GLY A 46 -0.15 2.17 -11.22
C GLY A 46 -1.59 2.64 -11.26
N ASP A 47 -2.33 2.37 -12.35
CA ASP A 47 -3.78 2.62 -12.40
C ASP A 47 -4.53 1.48 -11.72
N TYR A 48 -5.20 1.76 -10.61
CA TYR A 48 -5.96 0.82 -9.80
C TYR A 48 -7.48 1.08 -9.83
N GLY A 49 -7.98 1.56 -10.96
CA GLY A 49 -9.40 1.87 -11.14
C GLY A 49 -10.33 0.64 -11.19
N ILE A 50 -11.62 0.91 -11.37
CA ILE A 50 -12.66 -0.09 -11.64
C ILE A 50 -13.24 0.21 -13.01
N TYR A 51 -13.24 -0.77 -13.92
CA TYR A 51 -13.59 -0.57 -15.32
C TYR A 51 -14.57 -1.62 -15.81
N TRP A 52 -15.51 -1.20 -16.68
CA TRP A 52 -16.32 -2.10 -17.49
C TRP A 52 -15.56 -2.47 -18.77
N VAL A 53 -15.36 -3.77 -18.99
CA VAL A 53 -14.60 -4.29 -20.12
C VAL A 53 -15.34 -5.47 -20.75
N ASP A 54 -15.06 -5.75 -22.03
CA ASP A 54 -15.60 -6.90 -22.73
C ASP A 54 -14.87 -8.16 -22.24
N SER A 55 -15.64 -9.16 -21.80
CA SER A 55 -15.14 -10.39 -21.17
C SER A 55 -14.25 -11.23 -22.09
N LYS A 56 -14.42 -11.14 -23.41
CA LYS A 56 -13.63 -11.88 -24.41
C LYS A 56 -12.13 -11.52 -24.38
N TYR A 57 -11.78 -10.36 -23.86
CA TYR A 57 -10.38 -9.90 -23.76
C TYR A 57 -9.71 -10.30 -22.43
N PHE A 58 -10.34 -11.19 -21.66
CA PHE A 58 -9.81 -11.63 -20.39
C PHE A 58 -9.78 -13.16 -20.29
N GLU A 59 -8.75 -13.66 -19.64
CA GLU A 59 -8.68 -15.05 -19.18
C GLU A 59 -8.86 -15.15 -17.68
N LYS A 60 -9.53 -16.20 -17.24
CA LYS A 60 -9.65 -16.53 -15.82
C LYS A 60 -8.37 -17.19 -15.34
N ILE A 61 -7.73 -16.62 -14.31
CA ILE A 61 -6.51 -17.16 -13.71
C ILE A 61 -6.70 -17.66 -12.27
N GLY A 62 -7.86 -17.41 -11.67
CA GLY A 62 -8.17 -17.85 -10.31
C GLY A 62 -9.53 -17.37 -9.84
N HIS A 63 -9.77 -17.49 -8.55
CA HIS A 63 -10.97 -16.98 -7.87
C HIS A 63 -10.60 -16.48 -6.48
N ILE A 64 -11.08 -15.29 -6.13
CA ILE A 64 -10.98 -14.73 -4.77
C ILE A 64 -12.35 -14.85 -4.13
N LYS A 65 -12.41 -15.49 -2.98
CA LYS A 65 -13.65 -15.61 -2.19
C LYS A 65 -13.99 -14.27 -1.55
N GLU A 66 -15.29 -13.97 -1.46
CA GLU A 66 -15.75 -12.86 -0.63
C GLU A 66 -15.37 -13.11 0.83
N PHE A 67 -14.89 -12.04 1.51
CA PHE A 67 -14.50 -12.14 2.90
C PHE A 67 -15.74 -12.27 3.81
N SER A 68 -15.88 -13.43 4.42
CA SER A 68 -16.79 -13.66 5.55
C SER A 68 -15.99 -13.85 6.81
N ARG A 69 -16.07 -12.90 7.75
CA ARG A 69 -15.30 -12.94 9.00
C ARG A 69 -15.50 -14.24 9.78
N ALA A 70 -16.73 -14.72 9.86
CA ALA A 70 -17.06 -15.94 10.61
C ALA A 70 -16.42 -17.18 9.97
N GLU A 71 -16.57 -17.34 8.64
CA GLU A 71 -15.98 -18.44 7.88
C GLU A 71 -14.44 -18.43 7.96
N VAL A 72 -13.85 -17.24 7.77
CA VAL A 72 -12.38 -17.09 7.77
C VAL A 72 -11.80 -17.39 9.15
N ILE A 73 -12.44 -16.97 10.25
CA ILE A 73 -11.99 -17.30 11.60
C ILE A 73 -11.96 -18.80 11.82
N GLU A 74 -12.99 -19.53 11.41
CA GLU A 74 -13.03 -20.99 11.57
C GLU A 74 -11.96 -21.66 10.70
N ARG A 75 -11.78 -21.21 9.48
CA ARG A 75 -10.74 -21.75 8.59
C ARG A 75 -9.32 -21.44 9.12
N ILE A 76 -9.07 -20.26 9.67
CA ILE A 76 -7.77 -19.94 10.28
C ILE A 76 -7.45 -20.88 11.44
N LYS A 77 -8.43 -21.25 12.25
CA LYS A 77 -8.24 -22.18 13.36
C LYS A 77 -7.85 -23.61 12.92
N THR A 78 -8.38 -24.04 11.78
CA THR A 78 -8.22 -25.41 11.27
C THR A 78 -7.09 -25.54 10.23
N GLU A 79 -6.91 -24.54 9.38
CA GLU A 79 -6.02 -24.58 8.21
C GLU A 79 -4.82 -23.62 8.36
N GLY A 80 -4.89 -22.67 9.31
CA GLY A 80 -3.85 -21.66 9.52
C GLY A 80 -4.10 -20.36 8.72
N ALA A 81 -3.29 -19.34 8.96
CA ALA A 81 -3.48 -18.00 8.42
C ALA A 81 -3.27 -17.88 6.90
N GLN A 82 -2.65 -18.89 6.25
CA GLN A 82 -2.44 -18.92 4.80
C GLN A 82 -3.76 -18.85 4.00
N VAL A 83 -4.89 -19.25 4.60
CA VAL A 83 -6.20 -19.16 3.96
C VAL A 83 -6.60 -17.74 3.60
N LEU A 84 -6.01 -16.71 4.23
CA LEU A 84 -6.31 -15.31 3.92
C LEU A 84 -5.96 -14.93 2.49
N SER A 85 -5.01 -15.62 1.86
CA SER A 85 -4.65 -15.39 0.45
C SER A 85 -5.77 -15.75 -0.54
N GLU A 86 -6.79 -16.49 -0.10
CA GLU A 86 -7.93 -16.88 -0.92
C GLU A 86 -9.07 -15.86 -0.94
N TYR A 87 -8.99 -14.81 -0.11
CA TYR A 87 -10.07 -13.85 0.09
C TYR A 87 -9.70 -12.44 -0.39
N ASP A 88 -10.69 -11.72 -0.93
CA ASP A 88 -10.58 -10.27 -1.11
C ASP A 88 -10.81 -9.59 0.25
N LEU A 89 -9.74 -9.10 0.85
CA LEU A 89 -9.78 -8.40 2.13
C LEU A 89 -10.03 -6.89 1.98
N SER A 90 -10.34 -6.40 0.78
CA SER A 90 -10.65 -4.99 0.54
C SER A 90 -11.86 -4.56 1.37
N GLY A 91 -11.67 -3.58 2.24
CA GLY A 91 -12.73 -3.10 3.15
C GLY A 91 -13.02 -4.00 4.35
N ALA A 92 -12.29 -5.10 4.54
CA ALA A 92 -12.44 -5.93 5.73
C ALA A 92 -11.97 -5.17 6.99
N ASP A 93 -12.76 -5.26 8.07
CA ASP A 93 -12.34 -4.74 9.38
C ASP A 93 -11.36 -5.72 10.04
N LEU A 94 -10.07 -5.43 9.89
CA LEU A 94 -8.98 -6.21 10.48
C LEU A 94 -8.49 -5.64 11.81
N ARG A 95 -9.19 -4.66 12.39
CA ARG A 95 -8.83 -4.10 13.69
C ARG A 95 -8.80 -5.21 14.74
N ARG A 96 -7.73 -5.23 15.55
CA ARG A 96 -7.46 -6.25 16.58
C ARG A 96 -7.32 -7.67 16.04
N ALA A 97 -7.16 -7.86 14.72
CA ALA A 97 -6.83 -9.17 14.17
C ALA A 97 -5.40 -9.57 14.59
N ASN A 98 -5.23 -10.79 15.06
CA ASN A 98 -3.90 -11.34 15.25
C ASN A 98 -3.36 -11.84 13.91
N LEU A 99 -2.47 -11.08 13.29
CA LEU A 99 -1.85 -11.38 12.00
C LEU A 99 -0.41 -11.88 12.14
N SER A 100 0.04 -12.20 13.35
CA SER A 100 1.45 -12.56 13.64
C SER A 100 1.95 -13.79 12.90
N GLN A 101 1.05 -14.70 12.48
CA GLN A 101 1.37 -15.90 11.72
C GLN A 101 1.00 -15.79 10.22
N THR A 102 0.53 -14.63 9.78
CA THR A 102 0.06 -14.44 8.40
C THR A 102 1.26 -14.25 7.47
N GLN A 103 1.33 -15.08 6.43
CA GLN A 103 2.32 -14.94 5.35
C GLN A 103 1.81 -13.97 4.27
N GLY A 104 2.73 -13.39 3.51
CA GLY A 104 2.41 -12.49 2.38
C GLY A 104 1.97 -11.08 2.78
N LEU A 105 1.96 -10.74 4.07
CA LEU A 105 1.81 -9.35 4.50
C LEU A 105 3.07 -8.55 4.16
N ILE A 106 2.88 -7.28 3.81
CA ILE A 106 4.00 -6.38 3.55
C ILE A 106 4.87 -6.31 4.81
N ASP A 107 6.10 -6.79 4.70
CA ASP A 107 7.14 -6.59 5.70
C ASP A 107 7.71 -5.18 5.58
N ALA A 108 7.90 -4.49 6.73
CA ALA A 108 8.34 -3.10 6.71
C ALA A 108 9.75 -2.93 6.13
N ILE A 109 10.67 -3.86 6.42
CA ILE A 109 12.05 -3.78 5.93
C ILE A 109 12.10 -4.04 4.43
N ASN A 110 11.42 -5.09 3.96
CA ASN A 110 11.33 -5.39 2.53
C ASN A 110 10.64 -4.26 1.77
N TYR A 111 9.63 -3.61 2.37
CA TYR A 111 8.99 -2.45 1.76
C TYR A 111 9.95 -1.27 1.63
N MET A 112 10.72 -0.97 2.69
CA MET A 112 11.71 0.11 2.66
C MET A 112 12.77 -0.16 1.58
N GLU A 113 13.29 -1.39 1.49
CA GLU A 113 14.29 -1.78 0.50
C GLU A 113 13.76 -1.65 -0.95
N ALA A 114 12.49 -1.94 -1.18
CA ALA A 114 11.89 -1.90 -2.51
C ALA A 114 11.48 -0.50 -2.98
N HIS A 115 11.19 0.44 -2.05
CA HIS A 115 10.52 1.71 -2.40
C HIS A 115 11.27 2.96 -1.97
N PHE A 116 12.33 2.84 -1.17
CA PHE A 116 13.12 3.97 -0.69
C PHE A 116 14.60 3.82 -1.10
N GLU A 117 15.23 4.95 -1.41
CA GLU A 117 16.66 4.98 -1.71
C GLU A 117 17.46 4.54 -0.49
N ARG A 118 18.26 3.48 -0.64
CA ARG A 118 19.15 2.99 0.40
C ARG A 118 20.49 3.72 0.35
N THR A 119 21.00 4.10 1.52
CA THR A 119 22.35 4.64 1.74
C THR A 119 23.15 3.72 2.67
N GLU A 120 24.38 4.10 2.98
CA GLU A 120 25.20 3.39 3.99
C GLU A 120 24.65 3.52 5.41
N GLU A 121 23.85 4.57 5.71
CA GLU A 121 23.34 4.85 7.05
C GLU A 121 21.87 4.48 7.25
N GLY A 122 21.10 4.29 6.18
CA GLY A 122 19.66 4.07 6.24
C GLY A 122 18.94 4.31 4.93
N TYR A 123 17.67 4.70 5.00
CA TYR A 123 16.82 4.98 3.85
C TYR A 123 16.47 6.45 3.75
N ILE A 124 16.49 6.98 2.53
CA ILE A 124 16.07 8.34 2.23
C ILE A 124 14.56 8.39 2.03
N ALA A 125 13.90 9.30 2.71
CA ALA A 125 12.50 9.60 2.57
C ALA A 125 12.30 11.12 2.44
N TYR A 126 11.07 11.54 2.15
CA TYR A 126 10.75 12.95 1.96
C TYR A 126 9.50 13.36 2.73
N LYS A 127 9.44 14.62 3.11
CA LYS A 127 8.35 15.21 3.88
C LYS A 127 8.19 16.69 3.60
N THR A 128 6.94 17.19 3.68
CA THR A 128 6.63 18.61 3.82
C THR A 128 6.15 18.90 5.25
N PHE A 129 6.38 20.12 5.70
CA PHE A 129 5.81 20.66 6.96
C PHE A 129 4.86 21.79 6.59
N ASN A 130 3.73 21.43 5.98
CA ASN A 130 2.73 22.38 5.53
C ASN A 130 1.70 22.70 6.62
N SER A 131 0.85 23.71 6.36
CA SER A 131 -0.19 24.18 7.31
C SER A 131 -1.34 23.19 7.54
N GLN A 132 -1.48 22.19 6.71
CA GLN A 132 -2.56 21.20 6.84
C GLN A 132 -2.35 20.28 8.05
N TYR A 133 -1.07 19.98 8.36
CA TYR A 133 -0.69 19.19 9.52
C TYR A 133 0.41 19.95 10.26
N THR A 134 0.02 20.74 11.26
CA THR A 134 0.96 21.51 12.05
C THR A 134 2.00 20.62 12.71
N ALA A 135 3.27 20.93 12.48
CA ALA A 135 4.36 20.25 13.16
C ALA A 135 4.27 20.48 14.67
N PRO A 136 4.56 19.48 15.53
CA PRO A 136 4.65 19.69 16.96
C PRO A 136 5.67 20.80 17.31
N ASP A 137 5.37 21.68 18.25
CA ASP A 137 6.24 22.78 18.67
C ASP A 137 7.64 22.33 19.11
N LYS A 138 7.75 21.08 19.57
CA LYS A 138 9.01 20.45 19.99
C LYS A 138 9.96 20.12 18.83
N TRP A 139 9.47 20.16 17.58
CA TRP A 139 10.29 19.85 16.42
C TRP A 139 11.02 21.10 15.92
N LYS A 140 12.33 21.03 15.91
CA LYS A 140 13.17 21.99 15.22
C LYS A 140 13.35 21.54 13.77
N ILE A 141 12.78 22.29 12.83
CA ILE A 141 12.75 21.93 11.41
C ILE A 141 13.95 22.56 10.70
N GLU A 142 15.14 22.04 10.98
CA GLU A 142 16.40 22.50 10.41
C GLU A 142 17.27 21.29 9.98
N PRO A 143 18.10 21.41 8.93
CA PRO A 143 19.05 20.37 8.55
C PRO A 143 19.94 19.96 9.74
N GLY A 144 20.13 18.65 9.88
CA GLY A 144 20.88 18.02 10.97
C GLY A 144 20.01 17.57 12.16
N GLU A 145 18.84 18.16 12.34
CA GLU A 145 17.97 17.84 13.49
C GLU A 145 17.30 16.46 13.35
N ILE A 146 17.18 15.78 14.48
CA ILE A 146 16.52 14.47 14.58
C ILE A 146 15.13 14.67 15.18
N LEU A 147 14.12 14.49 14.35
CA LEU A 147 12.73 14.48 14.79
C LEU A 147 12.42 13.17 15.53
N LYS A 148 11.62 13.28 16.60
CA LYS A 148 11.16 12.13 17.39
C LYS A 148 9.67 12.28 17.66
N GLU A 149 8.92 11.18 17.50
CA GLU A 149 7.49 11.15 17.78
C GLU A 149 7.04 9.75 18.22
N VAL A 150 5.95 9.69 18.97
CA VAL A 150 5.25 8.43 19.22
C VAL A 150 4.64 7.98 17.91
N CYS A 151 4.96 6.74 17.52
CA CYS A 151 4.46 6.18 16.27
C CYS A 151 3.30 5.21 16.56
N ASN A 152 2.15 5.43 15.93
CA ASN A 152 1.03 4.48 15.99
C ASN A 152 1.44 3.16 15.32
N PRO A 153 1.51 2.03 16.02
CA PRO A 153 1.92 0.76 15.47
C PRO A 153 0.84 0.08 14.60
N GLU A 154 -0.38 0.60 14.57
CA GLU A 154 -1.49 -0.03 13.87
C GLU A 154 -1.35 0.09 12.35
N ARG A 155 -1.08 -1.03 11.66
CA ARG A 155 -0.86 -1.10 10.22
C ARG A 155 -2.14 -1.13 9.39
N THR A 156 -3.30 -1.32 10.01
CA THR A 156 -4.60 -1.27 9.34
C THR A 156 -5.13 0.17 9.19
N CYS A 157 -4.38 1.16 9.66
CA CYS A 157 -4.69 2.58 9.58
C CYS A 157 -3.66 3.29 8.70
N ASP A 158 -4.10 3.99 7.65
CA ASP A 158 -3.23 4.72 6.71
C ASP A 158 -2.56 5.92 7.35
N CYS A 159 -3.26 6.54 8.29
CA CYS A 159 -2.84 7.73 9.01
C CYS A 159 -2.70 7.41 10.50
N GLY A 160 -1.97 8.25 11.21
CA GLY A 160 -1.77 8.11 12.65
C GLY A 160 -0.60 8.98 13.13
N CYS A 161 -0.44 9.05 14.44
CA CYS A 161 0.71 9.74 15.02
C CYS A 161 2.02 9.08 14.59
N GLY A 162 3.06 9.88 14.52
CA GLY A 162 4.37 9.53 14.01
C GLY A 162 4.86 10.52 12.97
N ILE A 163 6.09 10.36 12.54
CA ILE A 163 6.66 11.16 11.45
C ILE A 163 6.24 10.50 10.15
N ASN A 164 5.26 11.08 9.46
CA ASN A 164 4.78 10.58 8.18
C ASN A 164 5.74 11.05 7.07
N VAL A 165 6.25 10.12 6.29
CA VAL A 165 7.19 10.35 5.18
C VAL A 165 6.84 9.47 3.99
N ALA A 166 7.36 9.80 2.80
CA ALA A 166 7.10 9.04 1.57
C ALA A 166 8.28 9.18 0.58
N PRO A 167 8.31 8.40 -0.53
CA PRO A 167 9.20 8.66 -1.64
C PRO A 167 8.96 10.05 -2.27
N LEU A 168 9.99 10.65 -2.88
CA LEU A 168 9.92 12.00 -3.47
C LEU A 168 8.77 12.15 -4.48
N SER A 169 8.58 11.17 -5.35
CA SER A 169 7.51 11.17 -6.34
C SER A 169 6.12 11.27 -5.71
N TRP A 170 5.91 10.54 -4.60
CA TRP A 170 4.66 10.61 -3.86
C TRP A 170 4.43 12.00 -3.24
N VAL A 171 5.47 12.58 -2.64
CA VAL A 171 5.39 13.91 -2.00
C VAL A 171 5.08 14.96 -3.04
N ARG A 172 5.79 14.99 -4.17
CA ARG A 172 5.54 15.94 -5.28
C ARG A 172 4.12 15.86 -5.84
N ALA A 173 3.57 14.66 -5.94
CA ALA A 173 2.24 14.46 -6.51
C ALA A 173 1.10 14.86 -5.57
N ARG A 174 1.31 14.89 -4.25
CA ARG A 174 0.22 14.99 -3.26
C ARG A 174 0.38 16.11 -2.24
N GLN A 175 1.54 16.73 -2.19
CA GLN A 175 1.85 17.75 -1.19
C GLN A 175 2.30 19.05 -1.86
N SER A 176 2.11 20.15 -1.15
CA SER A 176 2.59 21.47 -1.55
C SER A 176 3.51 22.04 -0.47
N GLY A 177 4.39 22.95 -0.86
CA GLY A 177 5.35 23.61 0.03
C GLY A 177 6.73 22.99 -0.02
N GLN A 178 7.59 23.47 0.85
CA GLN A 178 9.00 23.09 0.90
C GLN A 178 9.18 21.60 1.22
N ILE A 179 9.96 20.88 0.41
CA ILE A 179 10.23 19.45 0.57
C ILE A 179 11.57 19.27 1.27
N TYR A 180 11.55 18.47 2.32
CA TYR A 180 12.71 18.11 3.12
C TYR A 180 13.10 16.67 2.84
N LYS A 181 14.40 16.44 2.59
CA LYS A 181 15.02 15.12 2.52
C LYS A 181 15.28 14.64 3.94
N MET A 182 14.84 13.44 4.22
CA MET A 182 14.90 12.82 5.54
C MET A 182 15.70 11.53 5.47
N LEU A 183 16.48 11.24 6.50
CA LEU A 183 17.16 9.96 6.70
C LEU A 183 16.47 9.16 7.82
N ILE A 184 16.08 7.94 7.53
CA ILE A 184 15.66 6.93 8.51
C ILE A 184 16.82 5.97 8.68
N ARG A 185 17.57 6.08 9.78
CA ARG A 185 18.75 5.24 10.03
C ARG A 185 18.35 3.78 10.25
N PHE A 186 19.23 2.86 9.92
CA PHE A 186 18.99 1.41 10.11
C PHE A 186 18.64 1.08 11.56
N GLU A 187 19.27 1.71 12.53
CA GLU A 187 19.00 1.51 13.97
C GLU A 187 17.59 1.97 14.41
N TRP A 188 16.85 2.72 13.55
CA TRP A 188 15.50 3.22 13.83
C TRP A 188 14.41 2.42 13.11
N LEU A 189 14.78 1.40 12.34
CA LEU A 189 13.82 0.61 11.54
C LEU A 189 12.76 -0.11 12.39
N ALA A 190 13.07 -0.46 13.63
CA ALA A 190 12.08 -1.01 14.55
C ALA A 190 10.91 -0.06 14.85
N GLY A 191 11.10 1.25 14.63
CA GLY A 191 10.06 2.29 14.76
C GLY A 191 9.36 2.67 13.46
N VAL A 192 9.61 1.94 12.37
CA VAL A 192 8.95 2.16 11.06
C VAL A 192 7.68 1.33 10.99
N VAL A 193 6.60 1.96 10.57
CA VAL A 193 5.29 1.33 10.37
C VAL A 193 4.83 1.57 8.93
N VAL A 194 4.71 0.48 8.19
CA VAL A 194 4.18 0.46 6.82
C VAL A 194 2.74 -0.02 6.87
N PRO A 195 1.73 0.83 6.57
CA PRO A 195 0.35 0.41 6.48
C PRO A 195 0.15 -0.68 5.43
N TYR A 196 -0.79 -1.62 5.66
CA TYR A 196 -1.05 -2.71 4.70
C TYR A 196 -1.56 -2.24 3.33
N ASN A 197 -2.26 -1.10 3.31
CA ASN A 197 -2.78 -0.48 2.09
C ASN A 197 -2.01 0.79 1.71
N THR A 198 -0.74 0.89 2.10
CA THR A 198 0.05 2.08 1.78
C THR A 198 0.14 2.32 0.27
N ASP A 199 -0.02 3.57 -0.13
CA ASP A 199 0.19 4.07 -1.49
C ASP A 199 1.59 4.71 -1.67
N GLY A 200 2.50 4.50 -0.71
CA GLY A 200 3.85 5.07 -0.65
C GLY A 200 4.16 5.75 0.68
N LYS A 201 3.15 6.26 1.38
CA LYS A 201 3.31 6.92 2.68
C LYS A 201 3.52 5.90 3.80
N ILE A 202 4.54 6.13 4.60
CA ILE A 202 4.84 5.38 5.82
C ILE A 202 4.94 6.32 7.00
N ARG A 203 5.03 5.79 8.20
CA ARG A 203 5.33 6.57 9.40
C ARG A 203 6.46 5.94 10.20
N CYS A 204 7.21 6.76 10.90
CA CYS A 204 8.31 6.31 11.73
C CYS A 204 8.39 7.10 13.04
N SER A 205 9.07 6.54 14.03
CA SER A 205 9.29 7.17 15.33
C SER A 205 10.46 8.16 15.33
N ARG A 206 11.39 8.04 14.38
CA ARG A 206 12.56 8.90 14.23
C ARG A 206 12.92 9.11 12.77
N ALA A 207 13.30 10.34 12.43
CA ALA A 207 13.88 10.68 11.15
C ALA A 207 14.77 11.91 11.32
N GLN A 208 15.90 11.95 10.61
CA GLN A 208 16.80 13.09 10.59
C GLN A 208 16.54 13.96 9.36
N ILE A 209 16.47 15.26 9.53
CA ILE A 209 16.40 16.20 8.41
C ILE A 209 17.82 16.33 7.84
N ILE A 210 17.98 16.03 6.55
CA ILE A 210 19.27 16.14 5.86
C ILE A 210 19.43 17.51 5.21
N GLU A 211 18.47 17.85 4.36
CA GLU A 211 18.48 19.10 3.58
C GLU A 211 17.08 19.46 3.12
N VAL A 212 16.94 20.68 2.64
CA VAL A 212 15.79 21.14 1.85
C VAL A 212 16.10 20.89 0.39
N VAL A 213 15.19 20.28 -0.34
CA VAL A 213 15.42 19.94 -1.76
C VAL A 213 14.55 20.74 -2.73
N GLU A 214 13.42 21.29 -2.27
CA GLU A 214 12.51 22.13 -3.07
C GLU A 214 11.76 23.11 -2.15
#